data_9adfc61d7c17569e09d474a029c6cf80
#
_entry.id   9adfc61d7c17569e09d474a029c6cf80
#
_cell.length_a   1.000
_cell.length_b   1.000
_cell.length_c   1.000
_cell.angle_alpha   90.00
_cell.angle_beta   90.00
_cell.angle_gamma   90.00
#
_symmetry.space_group_name_H-M   'P 1'
#
loop_
_entity.id
_entity.type
_entity.pdbx_description
1 polymer ?
#
loop_
_entity_poly.entity_id
_entity_poly.type
_entity_poly.pdbx_seq_one_letter_code
_entity_poly.pdbx_strand_id
1 'polypeptide(L)'
;MSWSNAEKATNTKEQAHPPQQEDLIRLCNPFQNHLERIETPEASRQLLEGALDVAEFEAVLQGGSPWLYQGAHIHIGELPVVAHISGPAQGLIQASDDLTLVLGYGGEQRVRQKGVLWTCRENTCLLLAPKASWSFENTLTSCVVVRIQVETLKRSAMAMGGWREAPPQWQELMNQAHGWQIPTEAPGQSMQVFLRQVMANCNDLLGFSQTLLDRMHLEDQIYRLVAAMLIPDLRQESPHNRLRQRQEHGRDAFDELIDYILANLGEPLNLTNLENHSHYSRRTLQYVFRDRFGCTPSQWIRKQRLEMAHHRLQNPQPRDSVS
;
A
#
# COMPACT_ATOMS: atom_id res chain seq x y z
N MET A 1 -16.06 -3.50 -12.14
CA MET A 1 -16.90 -4.70 -12.35
C MET A 1 -16.44 -5.74 -11.37
N SER A 2 -17.27 -6.03 -10.37
CA SER A 2 -16.99 -7.05 -9.35
C SER A 2 -17.34 -8.43 -9.93
N TRP A 3 -16.40 -9.35 -9.84
CA TRP A 3 -16.62 -10.73 -10.24
C TRP A 3 -17.41 -11.48 -9.15
N SER A 4 -18.68 -11.75 -9.41
CA SER A 4 -19.43 -12.81 -8.75
C SER A 4 -19.76 -13.87 -9.81
N ASN A 5 -18.89 -14.87 -9.97
CA ASN A 5 -19.26 -16.09 -10.71
C ASN A 5 -18.55 -17.28 -10.07
N ALA A 6 -19.36 -18.10 -9.41
CA ALA A 6 -18.99 -19.42 -9.00
C ALA A 6 -18.92 -20.33 -10.27
N GLU A 7 -17.74 -20.57 -10.78
CA GLU A 7 -17.53 -21.57 -11.80
C GLU A 7 -17.60 -22.99 -11.18
N LYS A 8 -18.49 -23.80 -11.74
CA LYS A 8 -18.58 -25.24 -11.46
C LYS A 8 -17.29 -25.92 -11.94
N ALA A 9 -16.56 -26.52 -11.01
CA ALA A 9 -15.37 -27.29 -11.28
C ALA A 9 -15.67 -28.50 -12.19
N THR A 10 -15.20 -28.47 -13.42
CA THR A 10 -15.00 -29.68 -14.23
C THR A 10 -13.68 -30.33 -13.85
N ASN A 11 -13.80 -31.51 -13.28
CA ASN A 11 -12.70 -32.31 -12.75
C ASN A 11 -11.99 -33.04 -13.90
N THR A 12 -10.93 -32.43 -14.45
CA THR A 12 -9.97 -33.13 -15.32
C THR A 12 -8.67 -33.26 -14.53
N LYS A 13 -8.45 -34.46 -13.96
CA LYS A 13 -7.16 -34.85 -13.36
C LYS A 13 -6.14 -35.05 -14.50
N GLU A 14 -5.47 -34.00 -14.94
CA GLU A 14 -4.17 -34.12 -15.54
C GLU A 14 -3.19 -34.52 -14.43
N GLN A 15 -2.47 -35.61 -14.63
CA GLN A 15 -1.37 -36.04 -13.76
C GLN A 15 -0.22 -35.03 -13.94
N ALA A 16 -0.26 -33.94 -13.17
CA ALA A 16 0.83 -32.98 -13.12
C ALA A 16 2.05 -33.68 -12.46
N HIS A 17 3.18 -33.70 -13.13
CA HIS A 17 4.47 -34.12 -12.53
C HIS A 17 4.75 -33.23 -11.31
N PRO A 18 5.36 -33.78 -10.25
CA PRO A 18 5.75 -32.98 -9.10
C PRO A 18 6.70 -31.87 -9.56
N PRO A 19 6.52 -30.61 -9.07
CA PRO A 19 7.35 -29.50 -9.50
C PRO A 19 8.83 -29.77 -9.19
N GLN A 20 9.69 -29.40 -10.13
CA GLN A 20 11.13 -29.53 -10.03
C GLN A 20 11.78 -28.18 -9.77
N GLN A 21 13.02 -28.16 -9.34
CA GLN A 21 13.77 -26.91 -9.07
C GLN A 21 13.84 -25.97 -10.30
N GLU A 22 13.80 -26.53 -11.51
CA GLU A 22 13.76 -25.77 -12.76
C GLU A 22 12.45 -24.99 -12.93
N ASP A 23 11.36 -25.44 -12.34
CA ASP A 23 10.06 -24.76 -12.42
C ASP A 23 10.02 -23.51 -11.54
N LEU A 24 10.77 -23.47 -10.43
CA LEU A 24 10.93 -22.25 -9.63
C LEU A 24 11.63 -21.13 -10.41
N ILE A 25 12.62 -21.48 -11.22
CA ILE A 25 13.43 -20.53 -12.00
C ILE A 25 12.59 -19.85 -13.09
N ARG A 26 11.49 -20.48 -13.52
CA ARG A 26 10.58 -19.94 -14.55
C ARG A 26 9.56 -18.94 -13.98
N LEU A 27 9.39 -18.91 -12.68
CA LEU A 27 8.46 -17.97 -12.05
C LEU A 27 9.14 -16.64 -11.77
N CYS A 28 8.54 -15.57 -12.28
CA CYS A 28 8.97 -14.21 -11.97
C CYS A 28 8.55 -13.81 -10.55
N ASN A 29 9.40 -13.03 -9.88
CA ASN A 29 9.07 -12.32 -8.64
C ASN A 29 9.77 -10.97 -8.66
N PRO A 30 9.14 -9.85 -8.30
CA PRO A 30 9.78 -8.54 -8.36
C PRO A 30 11.03 -8.46 -7.48
N PHE A 31 11.11 -9.23 -6.40
CA PHE A 31 12.24 -9.26 -5.46
C PHE A 31 13.20 -10.42 -5.71
N GLN A 32 13.26 -10.95 -6.93
CA GLN A 32 14.03 -12.18 -7.25
C GLN A 32 15.51 -12.09 -6.85
N ASN A 33 16.10 -10.90 -6.90
CA ASN A 33 17.50 -10.68 -6.51
C ASN A 33 17.76 -10.78 -5.00
N HIS A 34 16.70 -10.77 -4.19
CA HIS A 34 16.75 -10.82 -2.72
C HIS A 34 16.15 -12.11 -2.16
N LEU A 35 15.60 -13.00 -3.01
CA LEU A 35 15.06 -14.27 -2.56
C LEU A 35 16.21 -15.21 -2.18
N GLU A 36 16.14 -15.73 -0.97
CA GLU A 36 17.05 -16.75 -0.46
C GLU A 36 16.37 -18.11 -0.49
N ARG A 37 17.15 -19.18 -0.72
CA ARG A 37 16.64 -20.54 -0.66
C ARG A 37 16.38 -20.92 0.79
N ILE A 38 15.18 -21.42 1.04
CA ILE A 38 14.73 -21.90 2.36
C ILE A 38 14.62 -23.42 2.31
N GLU A 39 15.38 -24.10 3.17
CA GLU A 39 15.55 -25.54 3.08
C GLU A 39 14.49 -26.35 3.82
N THR A 40 13.78 -25.74 4.76
CA THR A 40 12.78 -26.43 5.58
C THR A 40 11.43 -25.73 5.60
N PRO A 41 10.32 -26.49 5.74
CA PRO A 41 8.99 -25.89 5.91
C PRO A 41 8.89 -24.97 7.14
N GLU A 42 9.57 -25.30 8.23
CA GLU A 42 9.61 -24.51 9.47
C GLU A 42 10.24 -23.15 9.24
N ALA A 43 11.37 -23.09 8.53
CA ALA A 43 12.01 -21.83 8.18
C ALA A 43 11.14 -20.99 7.21
N SER A 44 10.40 -21.66 6.31
CA SER A 44 9.43 -21.00 5.42
C SER A 44 8.26 -20.39 6.21
N ARG A 45 7.76 -21.10 7.22
CA ARG A 45 6.76 -20.59 8.15
C ARG A 45 7.27 -19.36 8.89
N GLN A 46 8.49 -19.41 9.46
CA GLN A 46 9.10 -18.27 10.15
C GLN A 46 9.25 -17.05 9.24
N LEU A 47 9.59 -17.26 7.97
CA LEU A 47 9.64 -16.16 7.01
C LEU A 47 8.26 -15.51 6.82
N LEU A 48 7.19 -16.31 6.68
CA LEU A 48 5.83 -15.79 6.54
C LEU A 48 5.36 -15.03 7.79
N GLU A 49 5.81 -15.45 8.98
CA GLU A 49 5.53 -14.78 10.26
C GLU A 49 6.09 -13.36 10.32
N GLY A 50 7.02 -12.99 9.44
CA GLY A 50 7.47 -11.62 9.27
C GLY A 50 6.37 -10.63 8.82
N ALA A 51 5.32 -11.10 8.15
CA ALA A 51 4.20 -10.27 7.72
C ALA A 51 2.82 -10.83 8.11
N LEU A 52 2.72 -12.08 8.55
CA LEU A 52 1.46 -12.79 8.78
C LEU A 52 1.46 -13.47 10.16
N ASP A 53 0.28 -13.61 10.74
CA ASP A 53 0.09 -14.40 11.97
C ASP A 53 -0.24 -15.86 11.59
N VAL A 54 0.80 -16.66 11.36
CA VAL A 54 0.69 -18.03 10.84
C VAL A 54 0.25 -19.00 11.94
N ALA A 55 -0.98 -19.52 11.85
CA ALA A 55 -1.47 -20.57 12.74
C ALA A 55 -0.95 -21.95 12.33
N GLU A 56 -1.12 -22.29 11.05
CA GLU A 56 -0.75 -23.57 10.49
C GLU A 56 0.00 -23.37 9.17
N PHE A 57 1.02 -24.19 8.93
CA PHE A 57 1.75 -24.25 7.67
C PHE A 57 2.22 -25.68 7.45
N GLU A 58 1.87 -26.25 6.32
CA GLU A 58 2.20 -27.61 5.94
C GLU A 58 2.70 -27.65 4.49
N ALA A 59 3.85 -28.27 4.29
CA ALA A 59 4.36 -28.60 2.97
C ALA A 59 3.64 -29.85 2.41
N VAL A 60 3.08 -29.74 1.22
CA VAL A 60 2.40 -30.85 0.55
C VAL A 60 3.39 -31.57 -0.36
N LEU A 61 4.20 -32.46 0.24
CA LEU A 61 5.23 -33.19 -0.49
C LEU A 61 4.66 -34.49 -1.08
N GLN A 62 4.85 -34.69 -2.38
CA GLN A 62 4.45 -35.91 -3.08
C GLN A 62 5.68 -36.76 -3.42
N GLY A 63 5.63 -38.07 -3.09
CA GLY A 63 6.58 -39.06 -3.59
C GLY A 63 8.04 -38.80 -3.24
N GLY A 64 8.34 -38.12 -2.11
CA GLY A 64 9.73 -37.82 -1.72
C GLY A 64 10.36 -36.63 -2.46
N SER A 65 9.54 -35.78 -3.09
CA SER A 65 9.99 -34.54 -3.72
C SER A 65 10.66 -33.63 -2.68
N PRO A 66 11.73 -32.91 -3.05
CA PRO A 66 12.36 -31.95 -2.14
C PRO A 66 11.42 -30.77 -1.84
N TRP A 67 11.60 -30.18 -0.66
CA TRP A 67 10.95 -28.89 -0.36
C TRP A 67 11.52 -27.79 -1.26
N LEU A 68 10.64 -27.07 -1.94
CA LEU A 68 10.99 -26.01 -2.87
C LEU A 68 10.44 -24.69 -2.33
N TYR A 69 11.33 -23.85 -1.83
CA TYR A 69 10.95 -22.52 -1.33
C TYR A 69 12.10 -21.53 -1.50
N GLN A 70 11.78 -20.35 -2.01
CA GLN A 70 12.65 -19.19 -2.00
C GLN A 70 11.85 -18.03 -1.43
N GLY A 71 12.46 -17.23 -0.57
CA GLY A 71 11.73 -16.11 0.05
C GLY A 71 12.64 -15.04 0.62
N ALA A 72 12.05 -13.86 0.81
CA ALA A 72 12.66 -12.72 1.47
C ALA A 72 11.63 -12.02 2.33
N HIS A 73 12.05 -11.58 3.50
CA HIS A 73 11.31 -10.63 4.34
C HIS A 73 11.92 -9.24 4.14
N ILE A 74 11.09 -8.29 3.75
CA ILE A 74 11.48 -6.95 3.32
C ILE A 74 10.62 -5.94 4.09
N HIS A 75 11.18 -4.78 4.40
CA HIS A 75 10.43 -3.65 4.88
C HIS A 75 10.42 -2.54 3.83
N ILE A 76 9.24 -2.01 3.50
CA ILE A 76 9.08 -0.81 2.69
C ILE A 76 8.54 0.27 3.61
N GLY A 77 9.45 1.07 4.20
CA GLY A 77 9.11 1.91 5.34
C GLY A 77 8.60 1.05 6.50
N GLU A 78 7.38 1.31 6.96
CA GLU A 78 6.73 0.54 8.04
C GLU A 78 5.93 -0.68 7.54
N LEU A 79 5.88 -0.94 6.21
CA LEU A 79 5.16 -2.06 5.65
C LEU A 79 5.99 -3.34 5.69
N PRO A 80 5.59 -4.38 6.44
CA PRO A 80 6.20 -5.69 6.34
C PRO A 80 5.72 -6.38 5.06
N VAL A 81 6.69 -6.88 4.29
CA VAL A 81 6.50 -7.53 3.00
C VAL A 81 7.19 -8.88 3.01
N VAL A 82 6.51 -9.92 2.57
CA VAL A 82 7.10 -11.22 2.26
C VAL A 82 6.95 -11.49 0.78
N ALA A 83 8.08 -11.63 0.11
CA ALA A 83 8.16 -12.10 -1.27
C ALA A 83 8.59 -13.57 -1.27
N HIS A 84 7.87 -14.43 -2.00
CA HIS A 84 8.27 -15.84 -2.07
C HIS A 84 7.86 -16.54 -3.37
N ILE A 85 8.59 -17.60 -3.66
CA ILE A 85 8.27 -18.63 -4.64
C ILE A 85 8.24 -19.95 -3.88
N SER A 86 7.10 -20.64 -3.91
CA SER A 86 6.84 -21.82 -3.09
C SER A 86 6.34 -22.98 -3.94
N GLY A 87 6.82 -24.19 -3.65
CA GLY A 87 6.19 -25.43 -4.05
C GLY A 87 4.86 -25.64 -3.33
N PRO A 88 4.26 -26.85 -3.47
CA PRO A 88 2.95 -27.14 -2.89
C PRO A 88 2.95 -27.01 -1.37
N ALA A 89 2.05 -26.17 -0.85
CA ALA A 89 1.87 -25.93 0.56
C ALA A 89 0.43 -25.55 0.87
N GLN A 90 0.03 -25.72 2.13
CA GLN A 90 -1.25 -25.24 2.66
C GLN A 90 -1.06 -24.66 4.05
N GLY A 91 -1.98 -23.79 4.45
CA GLY A 91 -1.90 -23.21 5.78
C GLY A 91 -3.11 -22.39 6.18
N LEU A 92 -3.09 -22.01 7.45
CA LEU A 92 -4.10 -21.14 8.07
C LEU A 92 -3.40 -19.91 8.66
N ILE A 93 -3.90 -18.75 8.32
CA ILE A 93 -3.47 -17.46 8.86
C ILE A 93 -4.54 -16.95 9.82
N GLN A 94 -4.12 -16.55 11.00
CA GLN A 94 -5.03 -16.01 12.01
C GLN A 94 -5.57 -14.63 11.61
N ALA A 95 -6.68 -14.28 12.25
CA ALA A 95 -7.24 -12.94 12.11
C ALA A 95 -6.28 -11.88 12.66
N SER A 96 -6.09 -10.82 11.91
CA SER A 96 -5.32 -9.64 12.27
C SER A 96 -6.18 -8.39 12.16
N ASP A 97 -5.83 -7.32 12.86
CA ASP A 97 -6.50 -6.01 12.70
C ASP A 97 -6.15 -5.34 11.35
N ASP A 98 -5.13 -5.83 10.67
CA ASP A 98 -4.65 -5.31 9.40
C ASP A 98 -5.23 -6.10 8.22
N LEU A 99 -5.25 -5.45 7.04
CA LEU A 99 -5.53 -6.10 5.77
C LEU A 99 -4.30 -6.86 5.27
N THR A 100 -4.53 -7.90 4.48
CA THR A 100 -3.45 -8.60 3.77
C THR A 100 -3.61 -8.41 2.27
N LEU A 101 -2.63 -7.76 1.64
CA LEU A 101 -2.54 -7.63 0.20
C LEU A 101 -1.70 -8.78 -0.37
N VAL A 102 -2.24 -9.53 -1.33
CA VAL A 102 -1.55 -10.63 -2.02
C VAL A 102 -1.46 -10.29 -3.50
N LEU A 103 -0.24 -10.22 -4.03
CA LEU A 103 0.04 -9.99 -5.45
C LEU A 103 0.57 -11.28 -6.07
N GLY A 104 -0.17 -11.88 -6.99
CA GLY A 104 0.26 -13.08 -7.74
C GLY A 104 1.17 -12.71 -8.91
N TYR A 105 2.32 -13.36 -9.01
CA TYR A 105 3.30 -13.19 -10.09
C TYR A 105 3.49 -14.46 -10.94
N GLY A 106 2.93 -15.58 -10.51
CA GLY A 106 2.97 -16.84 -11.27
C GLY A 106 2.42 -18.01 -10.47
N GLY A 107 2.09 -19.08 -11.16
CA GLY A 107 1.48 -20.27 -10.57
C GLY A 107 0.05 -20.02 -10.08
N GLU A 108 -0.41 -20.82 -9.11
CA GLU A 108 -1.77 -20.75 -8.57
C GLU A 108 -1.75 -20.89 -7.05
N GLN A 109 -2.40 -19.97 -6.37
CA GLN A 109 -2.72 -20.04 -4.96
C GLN A 109 -4.23 -19.86 -4.77
N ARG A 110 -4.86 -20.78 -4.06
CA ARG A 110 -6.26 -20.70 -3.64
C ARG A 110 -6.30 -20.13 -2.24
N VAL A 111 -7.11 -19.11 -2.05
CA VAL A 111 -7.28 -18.44 -0.76
C VAL A 111 -8.76 -18.47 -0.39
N ARG A 112 -9.06 -18.93 0.83
CA ARG A 112 -10.43 -18.98 1.36
C ARG A 112 -10.55 -18.06 2.57
N GLN A 113 -11.46 -17.10 2.48
CA GLN A 113 -11.82 -16.23 3.62
C GLN A 113 -13.34 -16.08 3.72
N LYS A 114 -13.90 -16.18 4.93
CA LYS A 114 -15.35 -16.06 5.17
C LYS A 114 -16.22 -16.93 4.23
N GLY A 115 -15.76 -18.15 3.91
CA GLY A 115 -16.45 -19.08 3.03
C GLY A 115 -16.30 -18.80 1.53
N VAL A 116 -15.73 -17.67 1.14
CA VAL A 116 -15.47 -17.33 -0.27
C VAL A 116 -14.10 -17.86 -0.68
N LEU A 117 -14.04 -18.51 -1.84
CA LEU A 117 -12.81 -19.02 -2.44
C LEU A 117 -12.33 -18.05 -3.53
N TRP A 118 -11.09 -17.61 -3.39
CA TRP A 118 -10.37 -16.79 -4.35
C TRP A 118 -9.23 -17.57 -4.98
N THR A 119 -8.96 -17.33 -6.25
CA THR A 119 -7.79 -17.89 -6.92
C THR A 119 -6.84 -16.75 -7.30
N CYS A 120 -5.66 -16.78 -6.72
CA CYS A 120 -4.57 -15.86 -7.02
C CYS A 120 -3.64 -16.51 -8.05
N ARG A 121 -3.52 -15.89 -9.21
CA ARG A 121 -2.64 -16.28 -10.32
C ARG A 121 -1.79 -15.10 -10.74
N GLU A 122 -1.00 -15.30 -11.79
CA GLU A 122 -0.32 -14.19 -12.44
C GLU A 122 -1.33 -13.05 -12.77
N ASN A 123 -0.90 -11.83 -12.56
CA ASN A 123 -1.72 -10.63 -12.80
C ASN A 123 -2.98 -10.48 -11.94
N THR A 124 -3.12 -11.26 -10.87
CA THR A 124 -4.18 -11.04 -9.88
C THR A 124 -3.65 -10.30 -8.65
N CYS A 125 -4.57 -9.64 -7.99
CA CYS A 125 -4.34 -8.94 -6.73
C CYS A 125 -5.54 -9.24 -5.81
N LEU A 126 -5.28 -9.70 -4.59
CA LEU A 126 -6.28 -9.89 -3.55
C LEU A 126 -5.98 -8.97 -2.37
N LEU A 127 -7.02 -8.39 -1.80
CA LEU A 127 -6.96 -7.69 -0.54
C LEU A 127 -7.91 -8.39 0.43
N LEU A 128 -7.35 -9.10 1.41
CA LEU A 128 -8.10 -9.87 2.39
C LEU A 128 -8.53 -8.98 3.54
N ALA A 129 -9.76 -9.21 4.00
CA ALA A 129 -10.38 -8.41 5.05
C ALA A 129 -9.65 -8.58 6.40
N PRO A 130 -9.57 -7.54 7.23
CA PRO A 130 -9.10 -7.64 8.60
C PRO A 130 -10.09 -8.42 9.46
N LYS A 131 -9.65 -8.79 10.67
CA LYS A 131 -10.46 -9.47 11.71
C LYS A 131 -11.12 -10.78 11.26
N ALA A 132 -10.55 -11.42 10.24
CA ALA A 132 -10.99 -12.71 9.74
C ALA A 132 -9.81 -13.57 9.36
N SER A 133 -9.75 -14.79 9.88
CA SER A 133 -8.78 -15.80 9.45
C SER A 133 -9.02 -16.20 8.00
N TRP A 134 -7.96 -16.69 7.36
CA TRP A 134 -8.03 -17.18 6.00
C TRP A 134 -7.05 -18.35 5.83
N SER A 135 -7.42 -19.27 4.96
CA SER A 135 -6.57 -20.40 4.59
C SER A 135 -6.08 -20.26 3.17
N PHE A 136 -4.93 -20.85 2.90
CA PHE A 136 -4.40 -20.94 1.55
C PHE A 136 -4.02 -22.38 1.21
N GLU A 137 -4.07 -22.68 -0.08
CA GLU A 137 -3.56 -23.89 -0.71
C GLU A 137 -2.91 -23.47 -2.03
N ASN A 138 -1.65 -23.81 -2.21
CA ASN A 138 -0.93 -23.56 -3.46
C ASN A 138 -0.29 -24.82 -4.02
N THR A 139 -0.17 -24.86 -5.33
CA THR A 139 0.64 -25.87 -6.03
C THR A 139 2.07 -25.35 -6.16
N LEU A 140 2.38 -24.68 -7.24
CA LEU A 140 3.58 -23.87 -7.40
C LEU A 140 3.12 -22.41 -7.50
N THR A 141 3.70 -21.52 -6.72
CA THR A 141 3.25 -20.10 -6.71
C THR A 141 4.42 -19.15 -6.53
N SER A 142 4.28 -17.97 -7.15
CA SER A 142 5.10 -16.80 -6.88
C SER A 142 4.18 -15.65 -6.46
N CYS A 143 4.39 -15.14 -5.27
CA CYS A 143 3.60 -14.01 -4.80
C CYS A 143 4.40 -13.06 -3.89
N VAL A 144 3.83 -11.87 -3.71
CA VAL A 144 4.25 -10.88 -2.73
C VAL A 144 3.07 -10.63 -1.80
N VAL A 145 3.31 -10.73 -0.51
CA VAL A 145 2.32 -10.53 0.55
C VAL A 145 2.73 -9.29 1.34
N VAL A 146 1.80 -8.37 1.52
CA VAL A 146 2.02 -7.11 2.24
C VAL A 146 0.96 -6.96 3.32
N ARG A 147 1.38 -6.66 4.55
CA ARG A 147 0.45 -6.27 5.63
C ARG A 147 0.14 -4.78 5.50
N ILE A 148 -1.14 -4.44 5.38
CA ILE A 148 -1.64 -3.08 5.17
C ILE A 148 -2.40 -2.62 6.41
N GLN A 149 -1.89 -1.62 7.10
CA GLN A 149 -2.53 -1.05 8.28
C GLN A 149 -3.83 -0.31 7.91
N VAL A 150 -4.96 -0.73 8.51
CA VAL A 150 -6.29 -0.17 8.20
C VAL A 150 -6.36 1.34 8.46
N GLU A 151 -5.84 1.82 9.59
CA GLU A 151 -5.91 3.24 9.94
C GLU A 151 -5.01 4.11 9.05
N THR A 152 -3.86 3.62 8.63
CA THR A 152 -2.99 4.32 7.68
C THR A 152 -3.62 4.37 6.29
N LEU A 153 -4.24 3.26 5.83
CA LEU A 153 -4.99 3.22 4.58
C LEU A 153 -6.16 4.21 4.59
N LYS A 154 -6.91 4.25 5.71
CA LYS A 154 -8.01 5.20 5.91
C LYS A 154 -7.54 6.65 5.82
N ARG A 155 -6.45 6.99 6.51
CA ARG A 155 -5.86 8.34 6.43
C ARG A 155 -5.44 8.71 5.02
N SER A 156 -4.81 7.77 4.29
CA SER A 156 -4.41 7.97 2.89
C SER A 156 -5.62 8.19 1.98
N ALA A 157 -6.69 7.40 2.15
CA ALA A 157 -7.94 7.56 1.40
C ALA A 157 -8.60 8.93 1.66
N MET A 158 -8.69 9.32 2.93
CA MET A 158 -9.25 10.61 3.34
C MET A 158 -8.44 11.79 2.77
N ALA A 159 -7.11 11.71 2.85
CA ALA A 159 -6.23 12.74 2.28
C ALA A 159 -6.36 12.86 0.76
N MET A 160 -6.50 11.72 0.04
CA MET A 160 -6.72 11.72 -1.41
C MET A 160 -8.08 12.29 -1.80
N GLY A 161 -9.13 11.98 -1.03
CA GLY A 161 -10.50 12.44 -1.28
C GLY A 161 -10.80 13.85 -0.77
N GLY A 162 -9.92 14.42 0.05
CA GLY A 162 -10.18 15.67 0.76
C GLY A 162 -11.33 15.53 1.78
N TRP A 163 -11.51 14.35 2.36
CA TRP A 163 -12.62 14.06 3.28
C TRP A 163 -12.22 14.28 4.73
N ARG A 164 -13.13 14.84 5.53
CA ARG A 164 -12.94 15.00 6.98
C ARG A 164 -13.22 13.72 7.76
N GLU A 165 -14.07 12.85 7.20
CA GLU A 165 -14.45 11.55 7.77
C GLU A 165 -14.30 10.45 6.73
N ALA A 166 -14.21 9.20 7.18
CA ALA A 166 -14.17 8.06 6.28
C ALA A 166 -15.43 8.01 5.42
N PRO A 167 -15.32 7.61 4.13
CA PRO A 167 -16.48 7.50 3.27
C PRO A 167 -17.49 6.49 3.82
N PRO A 168 -18.81 6.69 3.61
CA PRO A 168 -19.86 5.86 4.21
C PRO A 168 -19.69 4.36 3.95
N GLN A 169 -19.14 3.98 2.79
CA GLN A 169 -18.88 2.59 2.41
C GLN A 169 -17.64 1.99 3.08
N TRP A 170 -16.86 2.75 3.89
CA TRP A 170 -15.59 2.29 4.48
C TRP A 170 -15.74 0.99 5.27
N GLN A 171 -16.76 0.90 6.13
CA GLN A 171 -16.99 -0.29 6.95
C GLN A 171 -17.33 -1.51 6.09
N GLU A 172 -18.12 -1.34 5.04
CA GLU A 172 -18.45 -2.42 4.10
C GLU A 172 -17.21 -2.89 3.36
N LEU A 173 -16.36 -1.95 2.87
CA LEU A 173 -15.11 -2.27 2.20
C LEU A 173 -14.15 -3.06 3.11
N MET A 174 -14.10 -2.76 4.41
CA MET A 174 -13.24 -3.47 5.37
C MET A 174 -13.83 -4.82 5.79
N ASN A 175 -15.12 -5.07 5.59
CA ASN A 175 -15.76 -6.30 6.02
C ASN A 175 -15.66 -7.46 5.02
N GLN A 176 -15.13 -7.23 3.82
CA GLN A 176 -15.03 -8.26 2.78
C GLN A 176 -13.66 -8.24 2.09
N ALA A 177 -13.30 -9.39 1.50
CA ALA A 177 -12.14 -9.46 0.64
C ALA A 177 -12.45 -8.89 -0.75
N HIS A 178 -11.44 -8.34 -1.40
CA HIS A 178 -11.53 -7.77 -2.73
C HIS A 178 -10.52 -8.44 -3.66
N GLY A 179 -10.93 -8.73 -4.89
CA GLY A 179 -10.07 -9.32 -5.91
C GLY A 179 -10.09 -8.50 -7.19
N TRP A 180 -8.93 -8.35 -7.80
CA TRP A 180 -8.78 -7.68 -9.09
C TRP A 180 -7.87 -8.49 -10.00
N GLN A 181 -8.12 -8.39 -11.30
CA GLN A 181 -7.28 -8.94 -12.35
C GLN A 181 -6.90 -7.83 -13.32
N ILE A 182 -5.65 -7.83 -13.78
CA ILE A 182 -5.21 -6.89 -14.81
C ILE A 182 -5.94 -7.22 -16.12
N PRO A 183 -6.67 -6.26 -16.72
CA PRO A 183 -7.38 -6.49 -17.97
C PRO A 183 -6.38 -6.80 -19.09
N THR A 184 -6.63 -7.83 -19.87
CA THR A 184 -5.76 -8.22 -21.00
C THR A 184 -5.78 -7.19 -22.12
N GLU A 185 -6.94 -6.53 -22.34
CA GLU A 185 -7.14 -5.57 -23.44
C GLU A 185 -6.60 -4.16 -23.17
N ALA A 186 -6.50 -3.76 -21.90
CA ALA A 186 -6.04 -2.43 -21.51
C ALA A 186 -5.22 -2.46 -20.21
N PRO A 187 -4.10 -3.15 -20.15
CA PRO A 187 -3.33 -3.32 -18.92
C PRO A 187 -2.82 -2.00 -18.34
N GLY A 188 -2.44 -1.04 -19.18
CA GLY A 188 -1.91 0.25 -18.76
C GLY A 188 -2.90 1.17 -18.04
N GLN A 189 -4.20 0.84 -17.97
CA GLN A 189 -5.21 1.59 -17.23
C GLN A 189 -5.51 0.99 -15.85
N SER A 190 -4.81 -0.07 -15.46
CA SER A 190 -5.02 -0.75 -14.20
C SER A 190 -4.11 -0.21 -13.09
N MET A 191 -4.69 0.16 -11.95
CA MET A 191 -3.93 0.55 -10.75
C MET A 191 -2.98 -0.56 -10.27
N GLN A 192 -3.28 -1.81 -10.57
CA GLN A 192 -2.43 -2.96 -10.23
C GLN A 192 -1.10 -2.94 -11.00
N VAL A 193 -1.06 -2.41 -12.22
CA VAL A 193 0.18 -2.24 -12.99
C VAL A 193 1.09 -1.24 -12.27
N PHE A 194 0.53 -0.12 -11.79
CA PHE A 194 1.31 0.84 -11.02
C PHE A 194 1.79 0.26 -9.70
N LEU A 195 0.96 -0.53 -9.00
CA LEU A 195 1.34 -1.19 -7.77
C LEU A 195 2.50 -2.17 -8.00
N ARG A 196 2.46 -2.96 -9.07
CA ARG A 196 3.55 -3.87 -9.45
C ARG A 196 4.83 -3.10 -9.83
N GLN A 197 4.70 -1.96 -10.48
CA GLN A 197 5.84 -1.11 -10.80
C GLN A 197 6.48 -0.54 -9.52
N VAL A 198 5.68 -0.16 -8.52
CA VAL A 198 6.21 0.25 -7.21
C VAL A 198 6.98 -0.90 -6.55
N MET A 199 6.49 -2.13 -6.60
CA MET A 199 7.22 -3.29 -6.06
C MET A 199 8.55 -3.52 -6.80
N ALA A 200 8.58 -3.38 -8.12
CA ALA A 200 9.81 -3.47 -8.89
C ALA A 200 10.80 -2.34 -8.53
N ASN A 201 10.32 -1.11 -8.40
CA ASN A 201 11.14 0.02 -7.97
C ASN A 201 11.71 -0.20 -6.54
N CYS A 202 10.94 -0.81 -5.63
CA CYS A 202 11.42 -1.16 -4.30
C CYS A 202 12.59 -2.16 -4.37
N ASN A 203 12.48 -3.19 -5.24
CA ASN A 203 13.56 -4.15 -5.46
C ASN A 203 14.84 -3.45 -5.95
N ASP A 204 14.71 -2.55 -6.93
CA ASP A 204 15.85 -1.86 -7.49
C ASP A 204 16.54 -0.95 -6.45
N LEU A 205 15.75 -0.21 -5.65
CA LEU A 205 16.26 0.63 -4.58
C LEU A 205 16.91 -0.19 -3.46
N LEU A 206 16.34 -1.34 -3.11
CA LEU A 206 16.88 -2.26 -2.12
C LEU A 206 18.26 -2.81 -2.56
N GLY A 207 18.47 -2.98 -3.86
CA GLY A 207 19.77 -3.32 -4.44
C GLY A 207 20.87 -2.30 -4.16
N PHE A 208 20.52 -1.04 -3.87
CA PHE A 208 21.47 -0.03 -3.40
C PHE A 208 21.61 -0.06 -1.87
N SER A 209 20.50 0.12 -1.13
CA SER A 209 20.47 -0.03 0.32
C SER A 209 19.05 0.08 0.88
N GLN A 210 18.78 -0.57 2.02
CA GLN A 210 17.54 -0.40 2.79
C GLN A 210 17.31 1.08 3.16
N THR A 211 18.35 1.79 3.59
CA THR A 211 18.26 3.22 3.96
C THR A 211 17.79 4.10 2.80
N LEU A 212 18.17 3.79 1.56
CA LEU A 212 17.69 4.53 0.40
C LEU A 212 16.21 4.25 0.16
N LEU A 213 15.80 2.99 0.22
CA LEU A 213 14.40 2.59 0.10
C LEU A 213 13.53 3.33 1.12
N ASP A 214 13.94 3.36 2.40
CA ASP A 214 13.20 4.03 3.48
C ASP A 214 13.04 5.54 3.23
N ARG A 215 14.08 6.19 2.69
CA ARG A 215 14.04 7.64 2.37
C ARG A 215 13.13 7.99 1.19
N MET A 216 12.81 7.04 0.33
CA MET A 216 11.96 7.27 -0.84
C MET A 216 10.47 7.27 -0.50
N HIS A 217 10.07 6.79 0.70
CA HIS A 217 8.70 6.77 1.20
C HIS A 217 7.70 6.14 0.21
N LEU A 218 8.10 5.01 -0.40
CA LEU A 218 7.26 4.31 -1.37
C LEU A 218 6.04 3.63 -0.72
N GLU A 219 6.05 3.42 0.59
CA GLU A 219 4.91 2.94 1.36
C GLU A 219 3.68 3.85 1.20
N ASP A 220 3.85 5.17 1.15
CA ASP A 220 2.74 6.11 0.90
C ASP A 220 2.10 5.87 -0.48
N GLN A 221 2.90 5.58 -1.50
CA GLN A 221 2.39 5.24 -2.83
C GLN A 221 1.58 3.94 -2.81
N ILE A 222 2.04 2.93 -2.08
CA ILE A 222 1.32 1.65 -1.93
C ILE A 222 -0.04 1.90 -1.28
N TYR A 223 -0.10 2.63 -0.15
CA TYR A 223 -1.36 2.98 0.51
C TYR A 223 -2.31 3.75 -0.42
N ARG A 224 -1.82 4.73 -1.17
CA ARG A 224 -2.62 5.52 -2.13
C ARG A 224 -3.16 4.66 -3.27
N LEU A 225 -2.36 3.76 -3.82
CA LEU A 225 -2.79 2.85 -4.87
C LEU A 225 -3.85 1.87 -4.37
N VAL A 226 -3.68 1.29 -3.18
CA VAL A 226 -4.67 0.40 -2.56
C VAL A 226 -5.97 1.17 -2.29
N ALA A 227 -5.91 2.40 -1.76
CA ALA A 227 -7.08 3.24 -1.56
C ALA A 227 -7.81 3.53 -2.87
N ALA A 228 -7.08 3.88 -3.95
CA ALA A 228 -7.68 4.12 -5.27
C ALA A 228 -8.25 2.84 -5.92
N MET A 229 -7.73 1.66 -5.58
CA MET A 229 -8.31 0.38 -6.00
C MET A 229 -9.63 0.10 -5.29
N LEU A 230 -9.69 0.34 -3.98
CA LEU A 230 -10.86 0.12 -3.15
C LEU A 230 -11.98 1.12 -3.42
N ILE A 231 -11.65 2.39 -3.66
CA ILE A 231 -12.60 3.49 -3.77
C ILE A 231 -12.51 4.10 -5.16
N PRO A 232 -13.38 3.67 -6.10
CA PRO A 232 -13.36 4.15 -7.48
C PRO A 232 -13.47 5.67 -7.64
N ASP A 233 -14.17 6.34 -6.72
CA ASP A 233 -14.35 7.78 -6.73
C ASP A 233 -13.04 8.56 -6.61
N LEU A 234 -12.01 7.97 -5.98
CA LEU A 234 -10.67 8.56 -5.91
C LEU A 234 -9.95 8.63 -7.27
N ARG A 235 -10.43 7.86 -8.26
CA ARG A 235 -9.87 7.82 -9.62
C ARG A 235 -10.57 8.78 -10.59
N GLN A 236 -11.77 9.21 -10.23
CA GLN A 236 -12.56 10.08 -11.08
C GLN A 236 -12.29 11.54 -10.71
N GLU A 237 -12.01 12.35 -11.72
CA GLU A 237 -12.14 13.80 -11.58
C GLU A 237 -13.63 14.13 -11.46
N SER A 238 -14.21 13.93 -10.29
CA SER A 238 -15.61 14.27 -10.08
C SER A 238 -15.79 15.79 -10.20
N PRO A 239 -16.69 16.27 -11.07
CA PRO A 239 -17.09 17.67 -11.08
C PRO A 239 -17.63 18.12 -9.71
N HIS A 240 -18.20 17.18 -8.95
CA HIS A 240 -18.66 17.41 -7.57
C HIS A 240 -17.49 17.64 -6.59
N ASN A 241 -16.36 16.98 -6.75
CA ASN A 241 -15.17 17.26 -5.93
C ASN A 241 -14.60 18.66 -6.22
N ARG A 242 -14.62 19.10 -7.49
CA ARG A 242 -14.23 20.49 -7.83
C ARG A 242 -15.22 21.53 -7.28
N LEU A 243 -16.52 21.24 -7.27
CA LEU A 243 -17.55 22.13 -6.76
C LEU A 243 -17.67 22.07 -5.22
N ARG A 244 -17.56 20.86 -4.62
CA ARG A 244 -17.47 20.70 -3.16
C ARG A 244 -16.19 21.32 -2.61
N GLN A 245 -15.04 21.09 -3.21
CA GLN A 245 -13.81 21.80 -2.84
C GLN A 245 -13.94 23.32 -2.99
N ARG A 246 -14.71 23.83 -3.96
CA ARG A 246 -15.01 25.27 -4.09
C ARG A 246 -16.10 25.77 -3.14
N GLN A 247 -17.07 24.96 -2.74
CA GLN A 247 -18.21 25.38 -1.90
C GLN A 247 -18.03 25.06 -0.41
N GLU A 248 -17.40 23.93 -0.05
CA GLU A 248 -17.12 23.55 1.34
C GLU A 248 -15.76 24.08 1.85
N HIS A 249 -14.81 24.38 0.95
CA HIS A 249 -13.52 25.03 1.26
C HIS A 249 -13.51 26.52 0.99
N GLY A 250 -14.66 27.10 0.72
CA GLY A 250 -14.80 28.55 0.65
C GLY A 250 -14.74 29.19 2.05
N ARG A 251 -13.60 29.30 2.60
CA ARG A 251 -13.06 30.07 3.74
C ARG A 251 -12.35 29.24 4.80
N ASP A 252 -12.90 28.08 5.28
CA ASP A 252 -12.46 27.57 6.57
C ASP A 252 -11.13 26.80 6.59
N ALA A 253 -10.91 25.81 5.74
CA ALA A 253 -9.73 24.92 5.90
C ALA A 253 -8.40 25.52 5.43
N PHE A 254 -8.42 26.33 4.36
CA PHE A 254 -7.20 26.98 3.90
C PHE A 254 -6.88 28.20 4.77
N ASP A 255 -7.89 28.94 5.21
CA ASP A 255 -7.72 30.06 6.11
C ASP A 255 -7.26 29.57 7.49
N GLU A 256 -7.81 28.45 8.02
CA GLU A 256 -7.31 27.77 9.22
C GLU A 256 -5.84 27.34 9.09
N LEU A 257 -5.44 26.82 7.91
CA LEU A 257 -4.05 26.48 7.64
C LEU A 257 -3.15 27.70 7.62
N ILE A 258 -3.58 28.80 7.05
CA ILE A 258 -2.84 30.07 7.05
C ILE A 258 -2.69 30.60 8.48
N ASP A 259 -3.76 30.58 9.26
CA ASP A 259 -3.72 30.99 10.68
C ASP A 259 -2.78 30.09 11.49
N TYR A 260 -2.82 28.77 11.26
CA TYR A 260 -1.88 27.83 11.87
C TYR A 260 -0.43 28.16 11.51
N ILE A 261 -0.14 28.40 10.24
CA ILE A 261 1.22 28.74 9.79
C ILE A 261 1.68 30.05 10.45
N LEU A 262 0.83 31.07 10.48
CA LEU A 262 1.15 32.38 11.08
C LEU A 262 1.40 32.27 12.58
N ALA A 263 0.60 31.45 13.28
CA ALA A 263 0.77 31.19 14.71
C ALA A 263 2.06 30.41 15.04
N ASN A 264 2.57 29.62 14.10
CA ASN A 264 3.72 28.70 14.30
C ASN A 264 4.94 29.09 13.45
N LEU A 265 5.08 30.35 13.01
CA LEU A 265 6.21 30.79 12.17
C LEU A 265 7.58 30.59 12.85
N GLY A 266 7.65 30.54 14.18
CA GLY A 266 8.88 30.27 14.93
C GLY A 266 9.29 28.80 14.96
N GLU A 267 8.38 27.88 14.65
CA GLU A 267 8.58 26.44 14.72
C GLU A 267 9.05 25.84 13.37
N PRO A 268 9.63 24.65 13.37
CA PRO A 268 10.01 23.94 12.12
C PRO A 268 8.75 23.53 11.34
N LEU A 269 8.28 24.37 10.45
CA LEU A 269 7.18 24.08 9.53
C LEU A 269 7.71 23.39 8.27
N ASN A 270 7.43 22.10 8.11
CA ASN A 270 7.69 21.35 6.90
C ASN A 270 6.38 20.96 6.20
N LEU A 271 6.48 20.48 4.94
CA LEU A 271 5.29 20.11 4.16
C LEU A 271 4.48 18.99 4.83
N THR A 272 5.13 18.06 5.52
CA THR A 272 4.46 16.98 6.24
C THR A 272 3.61 17.51 7.40
N ASN A 273 4.11 18.52 8.14
CA ASN A 273 3.35 19.17 9.21
C ASN A 273 2.10 19.87 8.64
N LEU A 274 2.23 20.51 7.47
CA LEU A 274 1.11 21.17 6.80
C LEU A 274 0.09 20.15 6.26
N GLU A 275 0.53 19.03 5.69
CA GLU A 275 -0.32 17.91 5.25
C GLU A 275 -1.14 17.37 6.43
N ASN A 276 -0.47 17.10 7.56
CA ASN A 276 -1.12 16.57 8.76
C ASN A 276 -2.15 17.53 9.37
N HIS A 277 -1.88 18.82 9.31
CA HIS A 277 -2.77 19.82 9.89
C HIS A 277 -3.96 20.16 8.99
N SER A 278 -3.72 20.29 7.68
CA SER A 278 -4.73 20.76 6.72
C SER A 278 -5.51 19.67 6.03
N HIS A 279 -5.08 18.42 6.16
CA HIS A 279 -5.57 17.27 5.39
C HIS A 279 -5.43 17.44 3.86
N TYR A 280 -4.69 18.45 3.39
CA TYR A 280 -4.33 18.61 1.99
C TYR A 280 -3.15 17.70 1.63
N SER A 281 -3.22 17.05 0.45
CA SER A 281 -2.05 16.37 -0.09
C SER A 281 -0.96 17.39 -0.46
N ARG A 282 0.29 16.95 -0.49
CA ARG A 282 1.44 17.77 -0.90
C ARG A 282 1.23 18.49 -2.24
N ARG A 283 0.63 17.79 -3.19
CA ARG A 283 0.27 18.34 -4.51
C ARG A 283 -0.83 19.42 -4.39
N THR A 284 -1.84 19.16 -3.60
CA THR A 284 -2.94 20.11 -3.36
C THR A 284 -2.42 21.35 -2.67
N LEU A 285 -1.55 21.23 -1.64
CA LEU A 285 -0.90 22.35 -0.99
C LEU A 285 -0.12 23.21 -1.98
N GLN A 286 0.72 22.60 -2.82
CA GLN A 286 1.48 23.33 -3.83
C GLN A 286 0.57 24.05 -4.84
N TYR A 287 -0.51 23.40 -5.26
CA TYR A 287 -1.46 23.99 -6.19
C TYR A 287 -2.18 25.19 -5.56
N VAL A 288 -2.77 25.03 -4.38
CA VAL A 288 -3.55 26.10 -3.71
C VAL A 288 -2.67 27.31 -3.35
N PHE A 289 -1.43 27.08 -2.89
CA PHE A 289 -0.49 28.17 -2.62
C PHE A 289 -0.06 28.91 -3.89
N ARG A 290 0.16 28.18 -5.00
CA ARG A 290 0.45 28.82 -6.30
C ARG A 290 -0.73 29.61 -6.83
N ASP A 291 -1.93 29.06 -6.71
CA ASP A 291 -3.16 29.71 -7.16
C ASP A 291 -3.45 30.99 -6.37
N ARG A 292 -3.35 30.95 -5.03
CA ARG A 292 -3.69 32.10 -4.17
C ARG A 292 -2.54 33.09 -3.94
N PHE A 293 -1.30 32.63 -3.90
CA PHE A 293 -0.15 33.47 -3.54
C PHE A 293 0.95 33.50 -4.60
N GLY A 294 0.80 32.81 -5.71
CA GLY A 294 1.78 32.77 -6.80
C GLY A 294 3.11 32.06 -6.46
N CYS A 295 3.20 31.39 -5.33
CA CYS A 295 4.44 30.77 -4.84
C CYS A 295 4.18 29.44 -4.14
N THR A 296 5.25 28.69 -3.82
CA THR A 296 5.13 27.44 -3.06
C THR A 296 4.89 27.70 -1.57
N PRO A 297 4.34 26.71 -0.80
CA PRO A 297 4.16 26.86 0.65
C PRO A 297 5.44 27.28 1.38
N SER A 298 6.56 26.64 1.05
CA SER A 298 7.86 26.94 1.68
C SER A 298 8.36 28.35 1.35
N GLN A 299 8.14 28.84 0.13
CA GLN A 299 8.48 30.20 -0.27
C GLN A 299 7.61 31.24 0.47
N TRP A 300 6.31 30.93 0.59
CA TRP A 300 5.39 31.80 1.33
C TRP A 300 5.74 31.89 2.82
N ILE A 301 5.99 30.74 3.48
CA ILE A 301 6.42 30.69 4.89
C ILE A 301 7.71 31.50 5.10
N ARG A 302 8.69 31.32 4.20
CA ARG A 302 9.93 32.10 4.26
C ARG A 302 9.69 33.60 4.17
N LYS A 303 8.78 34.02 3.28
CA LYS A 303 8.39 35.44 3.14
C LYS A 303 7.75 35.95 4.42
N GLN A 304 6.81 35.22 5.02
CA GLN A 304 6.14 35.60 6.26
C GLN A 304 7.13 35.71 7.44
N ARG A 305 8.10 34.79 7.53
CA ARG A 305 9.17 34.87 8.54
C ARG A 305 10.03 36.12 8.40
N LEU A 306 10.38 36.51 7.18
CA LEU A 306 11.14 37.73 6.91
C LEU A 306 10.34 38.99 7.26
N GLU A 307 9.06 39.03 6.91
CA GLU A 307 8.16 40.14 7.24
C GLU A 307 8.00 40.29 8.78
N MET A 308 7.81 39.18 9.48
CA MET A 308 7.74 39.17 10.95
C MET A 308 9.06 39.61 11.59
N ALA A 309 10.20 39.15 11.11
CA ALA A 309 11.51 39.59 11.60
C ALA A 309 11.74 41.09 11.35
N HIS A 310 11.39 41.57 10.17
CA HIS A 310 11.48 42.98 9.83
C HIS A 310 10.59 43.87 10.74
N HIS A 311 9.35 43.44 10.96
CA HIS A 311 8.44 44.13 11.85
C HIS A 311 8.95 44.19 13.31
N ARG A 312 9.53 43.07 13.82
CA ARG A 312 10.15 43.03 15.16
C ARG A 312 11.37 43.94 15.28
N LEU A 313 12.18 44.02 14.24
CA LEU A 313 13.33 44.94 14.23
C LEU A 313 12.92 46.41 14.20
N GLN A 314 11.83 46.74 13.54
CA GLN A 314 11.30 48.10 13.52
C GLN A 314 10.57 48.52 14.82
N ASN A 315 9.97 47.55 15.52
CA ASN A 315 9.22 47.74 16.75
C ASN A 315 9.73 46.82 17.86
N PRO A 316 10.94 47.03 18.40
CA PRO A 316 11.53 46.11 19.37
C PRO A 316 10.69 46.10 20.67
N GLN A 317 10.29 44.88 21.07
CA GLN A 317 9.63 44.66 22.37
C GLN A 317 10.69 44.58 23.47
N PRO A 318 10.38 44.95 24.74
CA PRO A 318 11.36 44.96 25.86
C PRO A 318 12.04 43.61 26.14
N ARG A 319 11.63 42.51 25.52
CA ARG A 319 12.21 41.15 25.62
C ARG A 319 13.12 40.77 24.44
N ASP A 320 13.27 41.61 23.43
CA ASP A 320 14.05 41.37 22.21
C ASP A 320 15.52 41.83 22.34
N SER A 321 16.04 42.03 23.54
CA SER A 321 17.46 42.34 23.74
C SER A 321 18.31 41.13 23.43
N VAL A 322 19.06 41.23 22.34
CA VAL A 322 20.13 40.28 21.98
C VAL A 322 21.23 40.39 23.03
N SER A 323 21.46 39.36 23.80
CA SER A 323 22.69 39.19 24.60
C SER A 323 23.79 38.51 23.78
#